data_a587b35bfc61aa859ebe89ec1d6ad222
#
_entry.id   a587b35bfc61aa859ebe89ec1d6ad222
#
_cell.length_a   1.000
_cell.length_b   1.000
_cell.length_c   1.000
_cell.angle_alpha   90.00
_cell.angle_beta   90.00
_cell.angle_gamma   90.00
#
_symmetry.space_group_name_H-M   'P 1'
#
loop_
_entity.id
_entity.type
_entity.pdbx_description
1 polymer ?
#
loop_
_entity_poly.entity_id
_entity_poly.type
_entity_poly.pdbx_seq_one_letter_code
_entity_poly.pdbx_strand_id
1 'polypeptide(L)'
;EAMNHHWQRLRVEGMLFESGIPFTILQPAPYMQNLLANWKSIVEDGVLRVPYSVDSTFSFVDLEDVAEAAKIALTKANHKNAIYELAGTEPTSHVEVAEVFSRVLKQKVRAEKEEISPTGMLREDWRLGARGVSKYALENLVRMFEYYDQWGLVGNPNTLKWLLQREPSSFPNFIERVRKENFAKH
;
A
#
# COMPACT_ATOMS: atom_id res chain seq x y z
N GLU A 1 -12.80 -10.96 14.44
CA GLU A 1 -11.72 -9.97 14.28
C GLU A 1 -11.60 -9.59 12.80
N ALA A 2 -11.80 -8.31 12.46
CA ALA A 2 -11.91 -7.87 11.08
C ALA A 2 -10.59 -8.00 10.28
N MET A 3 -9.43 -7.84 10.96
CA MET A 3 -8.10 -7.78 10.36
C MET A 3 -7.21 -8.94 10.86
N ASN A 4 -7.62 -10.17 10.62
CA ASN A 4 -6.96 -11.35 11.16
C ASN A 4 -5.46 -11.44 10.83
N HIS A 5 -5.04 -11.06 9.61
CA HIS A 5 -3.62 -11.04 9.23
C HIS A 5 -2.79 -10.00 9.98
N HIS A 6 -3.39 -8.88 10.43
CA HIS A 6 -2.72 -7.91 11.30
C HIS A 6 -2.53 -8.48 12.71
N TRP A 7 -3.53 -9.19 13.24
CA TRP A 7 -3.42 -9.86 14.53
C TRP A 7 -2.33 -10.93 14.56
N GLN A 8 -2.18 -11.69 13.48
CA GLN A 8 -1.09 -12.66 13.36
C GLN A 8 0.28 -11.99 13.39
N ARG A 9 0.44 -10.85 12.72
CA ARG A 9 1.69 -10.07 12.77
C ARG A 9 1.96 -9.53 14.16
N LEU A 10 0.96 -8.97 14.82
CA LEU A 10 1.08 -8.48 16.20
C LEU A 10 1.51 -9.61 17.17
N ARG A 11 1.03 -10.84 16.96
CA ARG A 11 1.50 -12.00 17.75
C ARG A 11 2.99 -12.30 17.52
N VAL A 12 3.47 -12.19 16.27
CA VAL A 12 4.91 -12.33 15.97
C VAL A 12 5.71 -11.22 16.63
N GLU A 13 5.24 -10.00 16.62
CA GLU A 13 5.86 -8.88 17.34
C GLU A 13 5.93 -9.15 18.84
N GLY A 14 4.84 -9.66 19.45
CA GLY A 14 4.83 -10.09 20.85
C GLY A 14 5.88 -11.17 21.15
N MET A 15 6.03 -12.16 20.28
CA MET A 15 7.08 -13.19 20.43
C MET A 15 8.50 -12.59 20.33
N LEU A 16 8.70 -11.59 19.49
CA LEU A 16 9.99 -10.87 19.42
C LEU A 16 10.28 -10.12 20.73
N PHE A 17 9.29 -9.47 21.34
CA PHE A 17 9.47 -8.78 22.62
C PHE A 17 9.88 -9.71 23.74
N GLU A 18 9.34 -10.92 23.75
CA GLU A 18 9.65 -11.94 24.78
C GLU A 18 10.97 -12.70 24.50
N SER A 19 11.47 -12.68 23.27
CA SER A 19 12.62 -13.49 22.84
C SER A 19 13.98 -13.02 23.37
N GLY A 20 14.10 -11.77 23.80
CA GLY A 20 15.37 -11.13 24.13
C GLY A 20 16.31 -10.88 22.94
N ILE A 21 15.89 -11.21 21.71
CA ILE A 21 16.67 -10.94 20.49
C ILE A 21 16.55 -9.46 20.14
N PRO A 22 17.65 -8.74 19.86
CA PRO A 22 17.56 -7.38 19.34
C PRO A 22 16.80 -7.34 18.00
N PHE A 23 15.82 -6.46 17.89
CA PHE A 23 14.97 -6.38 16.70
C PHE A 23 14.79 -4.93 16.22
N THR A 24 14.33 -4.77 15.01
CA THR A 24 13.71 -3.56 14.47
C THR A 24 12.48 -3.96 13.69
N ILE A 25 11.34 -3.39 14.02
CA ILE A 25 10.07 -3.66 13.34
C ILE A 25 9.75 -2.48 12.43
N LEU A 26 9.52 -2.76 11.16
CA LEU A 26 9.04 -1.81 10.18
C LEU A 26 7.57 -2.13 9.87
N GLN A 27 6.70 -1.15 10.06
CA GLN A 27 5.25 -1.28 9.86
C GLN A 27 4.82 -0.40 8.69
N PRO A 28 5.01 -0.87 7.43
CA PRO A 28 4.68 -0.06 6.27
C PRO A 28 3.17 0.07 6.06
N ALA A 29 2.75 1.27 5.69
CA ALA A 29 1.44 1.57 5.13
C ALA A 29 1.23 0.84 3.78
N PRO A 30 0.02 0.86 3.21
CA PRO A 30 -0.23 0.33 1.87
C PRO A 30 0.75 0.87 0.83
N TYR A 31 1.29 -0.03 0.01
CA TYR A 31 2.28 0.34 -0.99
C TYR A 31 1.66 1.06 -2.18
N MET A 32 2.30 2.15 -2.65
CA MET A 32 1.93 2.80 -3.91
C MET A 32 1.97 1.81 -5.08
N GLN A 33 2.86 0.82 -5.04
CA GLN A 33 2.99 -0.23 -6.05
C GLN A 33 1.75 -1.12 -6.19
N ASN A 34 0.88 -1.18 -5.18
CA ASN A 34 -0.39 -1.90 -5.28
C ASN A 34 -1.29 -1.31 -6.39
N LEU A 35 -1.15 -0.01 -6.66
CA LEU A 35 -1.90 0.67 -7.72
C LEU A 35 -1.45 0.25 -9.13
N LEU A 36 -0.27 -0.37 -9.27
CA LEU A 36 0.23 -0.84 -10.57
C LEU A 36 -0.60 -1.98 -11.16
N ALA A 37 -1.36 -2.71 -10.33
CA ALA A 37 -2.35 -3.67 -10.83
C ALA A 37 -3.40 -3.01 -11.72
N ASN A 38 -3.65 -1.72 -11.51
CA ASN A 38 -4.58 -0.90 -12.29
C ASN A 38 -3.91 -0.16 -13.46
N TRP A 39 -2.59 -0.29 -13.66
CA TRP A 39 -1.87 0.56 -14.63
C TRP A 39 -2.48 0.53 -16.01
N LYS A 40 -2.82 -0.67 -16.50
CA LYS A 40 -3.46 -0.84 -17.81
C LYS A 40 -4.80 -0.09 -17.89
N SER A 41 -5.69 -0.30 -16.92
CA SER A 41 -7.02 0.35 -16.92
C SER A 41 -6.92 1.86 -16.69
N ILE A 42 -5.92 2.33 -15.95
CA ILE A 42 -5.67 3.76 -15.78
C ILE A 42 -5.26 4.39 -17.13
N VAL A 43 -4.35 3.74 -17.86
CA VAL A 43 -3.82 4.28 -19.12
C VAL A 43 -4.80 4.12 -20.29
N GLU A 44 -5.48 2.98 -20.41
CA GLU A 44 -6.36 2.68 -21.54
C GLU A 44 -7.79 3.20 -21.33
N ASP A 45 -8.35 3.01 -20.11
CA ASP A 45 -9.76 3.31 -19.82
C ASP A 45 -9.95 4.62 -19.00
N GLY A 46 -8.87 5.17 -18.44
CA GLY A 46 -8.94 6.30 -17.50
C GLY A 46 -9.62 5.92 -16.18
N VAL A 47 -9.45 4.70 -15.69
CA VAL A 47 -10.12 4.21 -14.48
C VAL A 47 -9.16 3.55 -13.50
N LEU A 48 -9.15 4.05 -12.26
CA LEU A 48 -8.54 3.44 -11.10
C LEU A 48 -9.62 2.66 -10.33
N ARG A 49 -9.56 1.32 -10.33
CA ARG A 49 -10.52 0.46 -9.64
C ARG A 49 -9.98 -0.03 -8.31
N VAL A 50 -10.78 0.07 -7.27
CA VAL A 50 -10.44 -0.43 -5.93
C VAL A 50 -11.62 -1.20 -5.32
N PRO A 51 -11.38 -2.25 -4.51
CA PRO A 51 -12.43 -3.12 -3.99
C PRO A 51 -13.09 -2.57 -2.70
N TYR A 52 -12.98 -1.29 -2.44
CA TYR A 52 -13.53 -0.59 -1.28
C TYR A 52 -13.93 0.84 -1.66
N SER A 53 -14.51 1.59 -0.73
CA SER A 53 -14.93 2.98 -0.99
C SER A 53 -13.79 3.84 -1.50
N VAL A 54 -14.03 4.55 -2.59
CA VAL A 54 -13.06 5.49 -3.18
C VAL A 54 -12.83 6.72 -2.31
N ASP A 55 -13.77 7.00 -1.40
CA ASP A 55 -13.71 8.12 -0.45
C ASP A 55 -13.00 7.77 0.85
N SER A 56 -12.80 6.47 1.13
CA SER A 56 -12.01 6.04 2.29
C SER A 56 -10.56 6.51 2.15
N THR A 57 -9.99 7.00 3.26
CA THR A 57 -8.66 7.59 3.27
C THR A 57 -7.57 6.59 3.65
N PHE A 58 -6.45 6.69 2.97
CA PHE A 58 -5.26 5.88 3.20
C PHE A 58 -4.01 6.74 3.24
N SER A 59 -3.05 6.35 4.07
CA SER A 59 -1.68 6.77 3.87
C SER A 59 -0.98 5.71 3.04
N PHE A 60 -0.13 6.11 2.10
CA PHE A 60 0.62 5.21 1.23
C PHE A 60 2.12 5.38 1.45
N VAL A 61 2.88 4.37 1.05
CA VAL A 61 4.34 4.43 1.07
C VAL A 61 4.93 3.83 -0.22
N ASP A 62 5.98 4.45 -0.72
CA ASP A 62 6.76 3.90 -1.82
C ASP A 62 7.69 2.79 -1.32
N LEU A 63 7.78 1.66 -2.03
CA LEU A 63 8.70 0.57 -1.69
C LEU A 63 10.18 1.00 -1.71
N GLU A 64 10.56 2.01 -2.50
CA GLU A 64 11.92 2.55 -2.46
C GLU A 64 12.22 3.22 -1.11
N ASP A 65 11.27 3.96 -0.55
CA ASP A 65 11.40 4.57 0.77
C ASP A 65 11.44 3.50 1.87
N VAL A 66 10.65 2.44 1.74
CA VAL A 66 10.71 1.29 2.67
C VAL A 66 12.07 0.60 2.62
N ALA A 67 12.61 0.39 1.42
CA ALA A 67 13.93 -0.21 1.24
C ALA A 67 15.05 0.66 1.83
N GLU A 68 14.96 1.98 1.65
CA GLU A 68 15.92 2.91 2.26
C GLU A 68 15.79 2.91 3.78
N ALA A 69 14.58 2.94 4.34
CA ALA A 69 14.34 2.83 5.78
C ALA A 69 14.91 1.52 6.36
N ALA A 70 14.71 0.40 5.66
CA ALA A 70 15.28 -0.89 6.04
C ALA A 70 16.83 -0.86 6.01
N LYS A 71 17.42 -0.27 4.98
CA LYS A 71 18.87 -0.07 4.89
C LYS A 71 19.40 0.75 6.07
N ILE A 72 18.73 1.85 6.41
CA ILE A 72 19.11 2.70 7.55
C ILE A 72 19.05 1.88 8.85
N ALA A 73 17.96 1.17 9.10
CA ALA A 73 17.78 0.37 10.30
C ALA A 73 18.83 -0.73 10.45
N LEU A 74 19.30 -1.31 9.34
CA LEU A 74 20.32 -2.37 9.32
C LEU A 74 21.75 -1.85 9.44
N THR A 75 22.04 -0.65 8.94
CA THR A 75 23.42 -0.17 8.78
C THR A 75 23.81 0.97 9.71
N LYS A 76 22.83 1.67 10.30
CA LYS A 76 23.09 2.77 11.24
C LYS A 76 22.94 2.31 12.68
N ALA A 77 23.59 3.03 13.59
CA ALA A 77 23.46 2.77 15.03
C ALA A 77 22.08 3.25 15.56
N ASN A 78 21.72 2.75 16.74
CA ASN A 78 20.58 3.21 17.53
C ASN A 78 19.19 2.86 16.98
N HIS A 79 19.08 1.81 16.15
CA HIS A 79 17.80 1.30 15.66
C HIS A 79 17.36 -0.02 16.32
N LYS A 80 18.15 -0.55 17.27
CA LYS A 80 17.77 -1.77 18.01
C LYS A 80 16.58 -1.53 18.93
N ASN A 81 15.70 -2.50 19.00
CA ASN A 81 14.47 -2.49 19.81
C ASN A 81 13.56 -1.30 19.48
N ALA A 82 13.49 -0.96 18.19
CA ALA A 82 12.67 0.13 17.67
C ALA A 82 11.52 -0.40 16.81
N ILE A 83 10.44 0.36 16.78
CA ILE A 83 9.28 0.12 15.92
C ILE A 83 9.04 1.41 15.13
N TYR A 84 9.00 1.30 13.81
CA TYR A 84 8.80 2.43 12.92
C TYR A 84 7.56 2.23 12.05
N GLU A 85 6.55 3.08 12.24
CA GLU A 85 5.48 3.23 11.26
C GLU A 85 6.03 3.92 10.00
N LEU A 86 5.79 3.33 8.84
CA LEU A 86 6.31 3.84 7.57
C LEU A 86 5.14 4.28 6.67
N ALA A 87 4.54 5.41 6.98
CA ALA A 87 3.61 6.11 6.11
C ALA A 87 4.37 7.18 5.32
N GLY A 88 4.17 7.25 4.01
CA GLY A 88 4.86 8.18 3.09
C GLY A 88 3.99 9.36 2.68
N THR A 89 2.67 9.26 2.82
CA THR A 89 1.74 10.34 2.49
C THR A 89 0.85 10.70 3.67
N GLU A 90 0.35 11.92 3.66
CA GLU A 90 -0.83 12.28 4.45
C GLU A 90 -2.02 11.40 4.01
N PRO A 91 -3.07 11.26 4.88
CA PRO A 91 -4.29 10.56 4.51
C PRO A 91 -4.88 11.14 3.23
N THR A 92 -5.13 10.27 2.25
CA THR A 92 -5.58 10.66 0.91
C THR A 92 -6.60 9.62 0.40
N SER A 93 -7.64 10.07 -0.29
CA SER A 93 -8.65 9.22 -0.91
C SER A 93 -8.19 8.72 -2.28
N HIS A 94 -8.84 7.66 -2.79
CA HIS A 94 -8.55 7.20 -4.15
C HIS A 94 -9.08 8.16 -5.23
N VAL A 95 -10.04 9.01 -4.89
CA VAL A 95 -10.47 10.13 -5.74
C VAL A 95 -9.32 11.11 -5.94
N GLU A 96 -8.68 11.55 -4.86
CA GLU A 96 -7.52 12.45 -4.92
C GLU A 96 -6.32 11.78 -5.62
N VAL A 97 -6.09 10.49 -5.39
CA VAL A 97 -5.06 9.72 -6.12
C VAL A 97 -5.36 9.72 -7.64
N ALA A 98 -6.61 9.51 -8.06
CA ALA A 98 -7.01 9.55 -9.46
C ALA A 98 -6.81 10.95 -10.09
N GLU A 99 -7.03 12.01 -9.31
CA GLU A 99 -6.72 13.38 -9.75
C GLU A 99 -5.20 13.59 -9.96
N VAL A 100 -4.36 13.00 -9.10
CA VAL A 100 -2.90 13.03 -9.32
C VAL A 100 -2.52 12.29 -10.58
N PHE A 101 -3.08 11.09 -10.83
CA PHE A 101 -2.90 10.38 -12.10
C PHE A 101 -3.32 11.25 -13.29
N SER A 102 -4.48 11.90 -13.19
CA SER A 102 -4.99 12.77 -14.27
C SER A 102 -4.02 13.88 -14.63
N ARG A 103 -3.45 14.54 -13.62
CA ARG A 103 -2.47 15.63 -13.81
C ARG A 103 -1.18 15.14 -14.44
N VAL A 104 -0.62 14.03 -13.94
CA VAL A 104 0.68 13.51 -14.39
C VAL A 104 0.58 12.88 -15.78
N LEU A 105 -0.48 12.11 -16.05
CA LEU A 105 -0.67 11.45 -17.33
C LEU A 105 -1.29 12.36 -18.39
N LYS A 106 -1.78 13.55 -17.99
CA LYS A 106 -2.47 14.53 -18.86
C LYS A 106 -3.71 13.92 -19.54
N GLN A 107 -4.41 13.05 -18.86
CA GLN A 107 -5.66 12.43 -19.30
C GLN A 107 -6.62 12.32 -18.12
N LYS A 108 -7.93 12.27 -18.38
CA LYS A 108 -8.92 12.13 -17.32
C LYS A 108 -8.85 10.72 -16.73
N VAL A 109 -8.60 10.63 -15.43
CA VAL A 109 -8.68 9.39 -14.65
C VAL A 109 -9.69 9.60 -13.53
N ARG A 110 -10.56 8.62 -13.31
CA ARG A 110 -11.52 8.60 -12.21
C ARG A 110 -11.32 7.35 -11.36
N ALA A 111 -11.62 7.45 -10.08
CA ALA A 111 -11.66 6.29 -9.20
C ALA A 111 -13.05 5.64 -9.25
N GLU A 112 -13.11 4.32 -9.24
CA GLU A 112 -14.34 3.53 -9.19
C GLU A 112 -14.20 2.42 -8.15
N LYS A 113 -15.26 2.25 -7.32
CA LYS A 113 -15.37 1.06 -6.48
C LYS A 113 -15.71 -0.13 -7.35
N GLU A 114 -14.93 -1.19 -7.22
CA GLU A 114 -15.23 -2.49 -7.83
C GLU A 114 -15.93 -3.40 -6.81
N GLU A 115 -17.07 -3.96 -7.17
CA GLU A 115 -17.75 -4.91 -6.31
C GLU A 115 -17.00 -6.23 -6.26
N ILE A 116 -16.80 -6.75 -5.05
CA ILE A 116 -16.29 -8.09 -4.84
C ILE A 116 -17.41 -9.06 -5.18
N SER A 117 -17.17 -10.00 -6.11
CA SER A 117 -18.16 -10.99 -6.45
C SER A 117 -18.55 -11.84 -5.22
N PRO A 118 -19.78 -12.44 -5.18
CA PRO A 118 -20.20 -13.31 -4.08
C PRO A 118 -19.28 -14.52 -3.85
N THR A 119 -18.45 -14.88 -4.83
CA THR A 119 -17.43 -15.93 -4.73
C THR A 119 -16.12 -15.42 -4.18
N GLY A 120 -16.02 -14.13 -3.78
CA GLY A 120 -14.79 -13.50 -3.33
C GLY A 120 -13.77 -13.25 -4.45
N MET A 121 -14.16 -13.50 -5.72
CA MET A 121 -13.30 -13.21 -6.85
C MET A 121 -13.49 -11.75 -7.26
N LEU A 122 -12.43 -10.98 -7.14
CA LEU A 122 -12.25 -9.75 -7.89
C LEU A 122 -12.15 -10.09 -9.37
N ARG A 123 -12.51 -9.15 -10.27
CA ARG A 123 -12.39 -9.34 -11.72
C ARG A 123 -11.03 -9.96 -12.09
N GLU A 124 -10.96 -10.55 -13.28
CA GLU A 124 -9.79 -11.29 -13.81
C GLU A 124 -8.44 -10.55 -13.65
N ASP A 125 -8.46 -9.22 -13.57
CA ASP A 125 -7.26 -8.39 -13.42
C ASP A 125 -6.61 -8.49 -12.03
N TRP A 126 -7.36 -8.79 -10.99
CA TRP A 126 -6.85 -9.09 -9.65
C TRP A 126 -6.43 -10.54 -9.45
N ARG A 127 -6.38 -11.33 -10.47
CA ARG A 127 -5.89 -12.73 -10.64
C ARG A 127 -5.40 -13.48 -9.40
N LEU A 128 -5.91 -13.16 -8.23
CA LEU A 128 -5.57 -13.85 -7.00
C LEU A 128 -6.07 -15.30 -7.03
N GLY A 129 -7.26 -15.54 -7.59
CA GLY A 129 -7.80 -16.89 -7.76
C GLY A 129 -7.03 -17.74 -8.78
N ALA A 130 -6.49 -17.15 -9.84
CA ALA A 130 -5.70 -17.84 -10.85
C ALA A 130 -4.26 -18.20 -10.39
N ARG A 131 -3.79 -17.66 -9.27
CA ARG A 131 -2.44 -17.89 -8.72
C ARG A 131 -2.41 -18.94 -7.59
N GLY A 132 -3.46 -19.72 -7.40
CA GLY A 132 -3.50 -20.76 -6.36
C GLY A 132 -3.60 -20.18 -4.93
N VAL A 133 -4.20 -19.01 -4.78
CA VAL A 133 -4.47 -18.41 -3.46
C VAL A 133 -5.44 -19.32 -2.69
N SER A 134 -5.09 -19.69 -1.46
CA SER A 134 -5.94 -20.54 -0.63
C SER A 134 -7.26 -19.84 -0.28
N LYS A 135 -8.32 -20.63 -0.05
CA LYS A 135 -9.61 -20.10 0.43
C LYS A 135 -9.46 -19.24 1.67
N TYR A 136 -8.61 -19.63 2.59
CA TYR A 136 -8.29 -18.86 3.80
C TYR A 136 -7.69 -17.48 3.48
N ALA A 137 -6.75 -17.41 2.54
CA ALA A 137 -6.15 -16.14 2.15
C ALA A 137 -7.17 -15.21 1.47
N LEU A 138 -8.05 -15.78 0.63
CA LEU A 138 -9.12 -15.01 -0.02
C LEU A 138 -10.13 -14.46 0.99
N GLU A 139 -10.58 -15.27 1.94
CA GLU A 139 -11.50 -14.82 3.00
C GLU A 139 -10.90 -13.69 3.85
N ASN A 140 -9.59 -13.78 4.18
CA ASN A 140 -8.91 -12.71 4.91
C ASN A 140 -8.77 -11.43 4.08
N LEU A 141 -8.55 -11.56 2.78
CA LEU A 141 -8.47 -10.42 1.86
C LEU A 141 -9.83 -9.69 1.76
N VAL A 142 -10.93 -10.44 1.64
CA VAL A 142 -12.29 -9.87 1.61
C VAL A 142 -12.57 -9.09 2.91
N ARG A 143 -12.31 -9.70 4.07
CA ARG A 143 -12.49 -9.03 5.37
C ARG A 143 -11.63 -7.76 5.51
N MET A 144 -10.43 -7.79 4.97
CA MET A 144 -9.56 -6.61 4.93
C MET A 144 -10.19 -5.50 4.09
N PHE A 145 -10.75 -5.82 2.92
CA PHE A 145 -11.40 -4.84 2.07
C PHE A 145 -12.69 -4.29 2.69
N GLU A 146 -13.48 -5.11 3.39
CA GLU A 146 -14.64 -4.67 4.17
C GLU A 146 -14.23 -3.67 5.27
N TYR A 147 -13.11 -3.94 5.95
CA TYR A 147 -12.56 -3.01 6.92
C TYR A 147 -12.12 -1.69 6.26
N TYR A 148 -11.40 -1.77 5.14
CA TYR A 148 -10.95 -0.60 4.40
C TYR A 148 -12.09 0.23 3.83
N ASP A 149 -13.18 -0.42 3.43
CA ASP A 149 -14.40 0.23 2.96
C ASP A 149 -14.98 1.18 4.01
N GLN A 150 -14.93 0.77 5.28
CA GLN A 150 -15.51 1.51 6.40
C GLN A 150 -14.53 2.51 7.04
N TRP A 151 -13.27 2.14 7.19
CA TRP A 151 -12.33 2.85 8.04
C TRP A 151 -11.09 3.39 7.31
N GLY A 152 -10.82 2.91 6.10
CA GLY A 152 -9.54 3.17 5.45
C GLY A 152 -8.34 2.59 6.21
N LEU A 153 -7.16 3.16 6.00
CA LEU A 153 -5.94 2.82 6.76
C LEU A 153 -4.98 4.01 6.72
N VAL A 154 -4.94 4.77 7.79
CA VAL A 154 -4.15 6.00 7.89
C VAL A 154 -2.95 5.83 8.81
N GLY A 155 -1.88 6.54 8.52
CA GLY A 155 -0.67 6.61 9.32
C GLY A 155 -0.08 8.03 9.31
N ASN A 156 1.02 8.23 10.04
CA ASN A 156 1.68 9.51 10.16
C ASN A 156 3.01 9.52 9.39
N PRO A 157 3.21 10.39 8.38
CA PRO A 157 4.42 10.42 7.57
C PRO A 157 5.66 10.96 8.31
N ASN A 158 5.50 11.59 9.46
CA ASN A 158 6.61 12.21 10.17
C ASN A 158 7.68 11.22 10.63
N THR A 159 7.30 9.98 10.99
CA THR A 159 8.26 8.94 11.38
C THR A 159 9.16 8.57 10.22
N LEU A 160 8.59 8.32 9.03
CA LEU A 160 9.36 7.99 7.84
C LEU A 160 10.22 9.16 7.37
N LYS A 161 9.66 10.38 7.34
CA LYS A 161 10.40 11.60 7.02
C LYS A 161 11.60 11.80 7.94
N TRP A 162 11.41 11.62 9.26
CA TRP A 162 12.51 11.69 10.22
C TRP A 162 13.57 10.62 9.95
N LEU A 163 13.17 9.38 9.69
CA LEU A 163 14.08 8.27 9.45
C LEU A 163 14.91 8.47 8.17
N LEU A 164 14.26 8.93 7.09
CA LEU A 164 14.90 9.18 5.79
C LEU A 164 15.74 10.49 5.76
N GLN A 165 15.52 11.42 6.68
CA GLN A 165 16.09 12.79 6.67
C GLN A 165 15.77 13.57 5.38
N ARG A 166 14.65 13.23 4.74
CA ARG A 166 14.09 13.89 3.56
C ARG A 166 12.59 13.67 3.49
N GLU A 167 11.91 14.37 2.59
CA GLU A 167 10.51 14.07 2.29
C GLU A 167 10.40 12.67 1.66
N PRO A 168 9.41 11.84 2.08
CA PRO A 168 9.08 10.61 1.40
C PRO A 168 8.65 10.85 -0.05
N SER A 169 8.70 9.82 -0.86
CA SER A 169 8.27 9.85 -2.26
C SER A 169 6.79 10.27 -2.37
N SER A 170 6.52 11.26 -3.21
CA SER A 170 5.16 11.70 -3.50
C SER A 170 4.52 10.88 -4.62
N PHE A 171 3.19 10.85 -4.69
CA PHE A 171 2.48 10.23 -5.82
C PHE A 171 2.90 10.77 -7.18
N PRO A 172 3.06 12.09 -7.42
CA PRO A 172 3.57 12.59 -8.69
C PRO A 172 4.92 11.98 -9.06
N ASN A 173 5.86 11.92 -8.13
CA ASN A 173 7.19 11.34 -8.39
C ASN A 173 7.11 9.85 -8.69
N PHE A 174 6.31 9.10 -7.93
CA PHE A 174 6.06 7.68 -8.16
C PHE A 174 5.48 7.44 -9.58
N ILE A 175 4.41 8.14 -9.94
CA ILE A 175 3.75 7.96 -11.24
C ILE A 175 4.68 8.32 -12.40
N GLU A 176 5.44 9.41 -12.29
CA GLU A 176 6.44 9.81 -13.30
C GLU A 176 7.53 8.75 -13.49
N ARG A 177 8.02 8.14 -12.39
CA ARG A 177 9.00 7.06 -12.45
C ARG A 177 8.42 5.85 -13.18
N VAL A 178 7.25 5.38 -12.76
CA VAL A 178 6.57 4.22 -13.37
C VAL A 178 6.28 4.46 -14.85
N ARG A 179 5.84 5.68 -15.21
CA ARG A 179 5.63 6.06 -16.60
C ARG A 179 6.89 5.90 -17.43
N LYS A 180 8.03 6.44 -16.97
CA LYS A 180 9.31 6.33 -17.66
C LYS A 180 9.76 4.87 -17.82
N GLU A 181 9.61 4.05 -16.79
CA GLU A 181 9.99 2.63 -16.82
C GLU A 181 9.16 1.81 -17.82
N ASN A 182 7.87 2.12 -17.96
CA ASN A 182 6.99 1.45 -18.90
C ASN A 182 7.22 1.90 -20.36
N PHE A 183 7.54 3.17 -20.58
CA PHE A 183 7.90 3.66 -21.93
C PHE A 183 9.29 3.19 -22.39
N ALA A 184 10.21 2.87 -21.47
CA ALA A 184 11.53 2.36 -21.83
C ALA A 184 11.53 0.88 -22.26
N LYS A 185 10.40 0.17 -22.07
CA LYS A 185 10.24 -1.26 -22.42
C LYS A 185 9.55 -1.51 -23.76
N HIS A 186 9.16 -0.44 -24.46
CA HIS A 186 8.55 -0.47 -25.80
C HIS A 186 9.35 0.39 -26.77
#